data_bec7a4b9d11fcc8599d52e80df4ed473
#
_entry.id   bec7a4b9d11fcc8599d52e80df4ed473
#
_cell.length_a   1.000
_cell.length_b   1.000
_cell.length_c   1.000
_cell.angle_alpha   90.00
_cell.angle_beta   90.00
_cell.angle_gamma   90.00
#
_symmetry.space_group_name_H-M   'P 1'
#
loop_
_entity.id
_entity.type
_entity.pdbx_description
1 polymer ?
#
loop_
_entity_poly.entity_id
_entity_poly.type
_entity_poly.pdbx_seq_one_letter_code
_entity_poly.pdbx_strand_id
1 'polypeptide(L)'
;MFWQKRFRMIRRFVAQATAIACVCLLIGACGVQKTEPVRVNLADVVLAVGLNPSAQKFTEAKSAMVALVHKDGTAEYIDTTTSTPQNMAWNRAGLFFDDKEHNFFIATTLGQGYVSDRANPNVPGWQMVPVGDGAMMAMYQAPYSDVERSTMMQTQWFTPQPRQVVTKPAALPDVVAQCSSGIFAVARDEGYHVLYSVSEADGMLQADAQPVNKRFIAARASSAVPCVGDELTIFGGSSNGTKGNSSGSQVLTLLKWNVKTHDFQQQTVTSTDGKPQSYDGEASFAYGTTLTADNGEMIVMTEDGKVEFIDMRTAEITKSAESPQVFDAGAASYSIVGSDDYAYLIFTPNGDTKDTAKVFVYRKSDWKLIYTITAQGALNDLLSNRKELHPTVFAANPTMDW
;
A
#
# COMPACT_ATOMS: atom_id res chain seq x y z
N MET A 1 17.27 -75.88 12.00
CA MET A 1 16.31 -74.92 12.56
C MET A 1 16.93 -73.51 12.82
N PHE A 2 18.28 -73.32 12.74
CA PHE A 2 18.95 -72.04 13.01
C PHE A 2 19.04 -71.10 11.81
N TRP A 3 18.94 -71.60 10.58
CA TRP A 3 19.09 -70.76 9.37
C TRP A 3 17.82 -70.00 8.99
N GLN A 4 16.64 -70.47 9.29
CA GLN A 4 15.38 -69.76 8.99
C GLN A 4 15.11 -68.53 9.84
N LYS A 5 15.65 -68.47 11.07
CA LYS A 5 15.51 -67.27 11.94
C LYS A 5 16.37 -66.11 11.46
N ARG A 6 17.56 -66.33 10.90
CA ARG A 6 18.42 -65.26 10.36
C ARG A 6 17.84 -64.59 9.12
N PHE A 7 17.20 -65.37 8.23
CA PHE A 7 16.57 -64.81 7.03
C PHE A 7 15.35 -63.93 7.34
N ARG A 8 14.61 -64.23 8.40
CA ARG A 8 13.46 -63.38 8.81
C ARG A 8 13.90 -62.08 9.48
N MET A 9 15.03 -62.08 10.16
CA MET A 9 15.55 -60.85 10.79
C MET A 9 16.15 -59.90 9.75
N ILE A 10 16.85 -60.38 8.75
CA ILE A 10 17.39 -59.58 7.65
C ILE A 10 16.26 -58.97 6.81
N ARG A 11 15.20 -59.73 6.52
CA ARG A 11 14.02 -59.18 5.79
C ARG A 11 13.28 -58.09 6.58
N ARG A 12 13.23 -58.17 7.91
CA ARG A 12 12.65 -57.11 8.75
C ARG A 12 13.51 -55.84 8.77
N PHE A 13 14.82 -55.98 8.83
CA PHE A 13 15.76 -54.85 8.80
C PHE A 13 15.76 -54.16 7.43
N VAL A 14 15.72 -54.87 6.34
CA VAL A 14 15.61 -54.28 4.99
C VAL A 14 14.27 -53.61 4.77
N ALA A 15 13.16 -54.17 5.23
CA ALA A 15 11.86 -53.55 5.13
C ALA A 15 11.70 -52.25 6.00
N GLN A 16 12.35 -52.23 7.18
CA GLN A 16 12.38 -51.02 8.01
C GLN A 16 13.30 -49.92 7.45
N ALA A 17 14.46 -50.29 6.88
CA ALA A 17 15.34 -49.34 6.22
C ALA A 17 14.72 -48.75 4.96
N THR A 18 13.94 -49.51 4.18
CA THR A 18 13.23 -49.02 2.99
C THR A 18 12.07 -48.13 3.38
N ALA A 19 11.34 -48.41 4.47
CA ALA A 19 10.25 -47.55 4.97
C ALA A 19 10.77 -46.19 5.48
N ILE A 20 11.94 -46.19 6.18
CA ILE A 20 12.58 -44.95 6.65
C ILE A 20 13.09 -44.13 5.45
N ALA A 21 13.69 -44.76 4.44
CA ALA A 21 14.15 -44.07 3.23
C ALA A 21 12.95 -43.48 2.41
N CYS A 22 11.80 -44.13 2.33
CA CYS A 22 10.62 -43.60 1.70
C CYS A 22 10.00 -42.47 2.49
N VAL A 23 10.03 -42.49 3.82
CA VAL A 23 9.53 -41.37 4.63
C VAL A 23 10.46 -40.16 4.52
N CYS A 24 11.77 -40.34 4.45
CA CYS A 24 12.73 -39.26 4.20
C CYS A 24 12.60 -38.66 2.79
N LEU A 25 12.24 -39.47 1.79
CA LEU A 25 11.96 -38.98 0.42
C LEU A 25 10.62 -38.23 0.30
N LEU A 26 9.63 -38.56 1.12
CA LEU A 26 8.34 -37.83 1.17
C LEU A 26 8.42 -36.52 1.97
N ILE A 27 9.33 -36.41 2.93
CA ILE A 27 9.57 -35.15 3.66
C ILE A 27 10.47 -34.19 2.82
N GLY A 28 11.26 -34.70 1.90
CA GLY A 28 12.07 -33.90 0.96
C GLY A 28 11.27 -33.32 -0.22
N ALA A 29 10.01 -33.71 -0.40
CA ALA A 29 9.13 -33.20 -1.47
C ALA A 29 8.21 -32.06 -1.05
N CYS A 30 8.30 -31.55 0.19
CA CYS A 30 7.88 -30.19 0.49
C CYS A 30 8.88 -29.27 -0.23
N GLY A 31 8.48 -28.76 -1.39
CA GLY A 31 9.30 -27.89 -2.20
C GLY A 31 9.83 -26.74 -1.35
N VAL A 32 11.11 -26.82 -1.03
CA VAL A 32 11.86 -25.65 -0.57
C VAL A 32 11.82 -24.70 -1.75
N GLN A 33 10.90 -23.74 -1.71
CA GLN A 33 10.91 -22.61 -2.64
C GLN A 33 12.34 -22.07 -2.65
N LYS A 34 13.01 -22.14 -3.81
CA LYS A 34 14.31 -21.51 -3.99
C LYS A 34 14.10 -20.03 -3.86
N THR A 35 14.33 -19.48 -2.67
CA THR A 35 14.42 -18.05 -2.46
C THR A 35 15.76 -17.60 -3.03
N GLU A 36 15.73 -16.86 -4.14
CA GLU A 36 16.95 -16.22 -4.64
C GLU A 36 17.24 -14.98 -3.78
N PRO A 37 18.48 -14.84 -3.27
CA PRO A 37 18.82 -13.70 -2.44
C PRO A 37 18.92 -12.43 -3.31
N VAL A 38 18.08 -11.44 -3.03
CA VAL A 38 18.25 -10.08 -3.55
C VAL A 38 19.29 -9.38 -2.68
N ARG A 39 20.35 -8.86 -3.27
CA ARG A 39 21.40 -8.12 -2.56
C ARG A 39 21.29 -6.65 -2.92
N VAL A 40 20.71 -5.87 -2.04
CA VAL A 40 20.56 -4.42 -2.18
C VAL A 40 20.93 -3.78 -0.84
N ASN A 41 21.67 -2.69 -0.88
CA ASN A 41 21.97 -1.91 0.31
C ASN A 41 20.87 -0.86 0.53
N LEU A 42 20.06 -1.02 1.56
CA LEU A 42 18.99 -0.06 1.90
C LEU A 42 19.46 1.06 2.84
N ALA A 43 20.72 1.10 3.26
CA ALA A 43 21.17 2.04 4.29
C ALA A 43 20.97 3.52 3.93
N ASP A 44 21.17 3.88 2.65
CA ASP A 44 21.03 5.26 2.14
C ASP A 44 19.80 5.43 1.24
N VAL A 45 18.98 4.40 1.13
CA VAL A 45 17.74 4.46 0.33
C VAL A 45 16.67 5.17 1.13
N VAL A 46 16.14 6.25 0.59
CA VAL A 46 15.13 7.09 1.24
C VAL A 46 13.71 6.76 0.78
N LEU A 47 13.57 6.28 -0.46
CA LEU A 47 12.29 6.04 -1.09
C LEU A 47 12.39 4.87 -2.07
N ALA A 48 11.41 4.01 -2.08
CA ALA A 48 11.18 3.03 -3.13
C ALA A 48 10.04 3.51 -4.04
N VAL A 49 10.23 3.40 -5.36
CA VAL A 49 9.27 3.82 -6.37
C VAL A 49 8.99 2.66 -7.32
N GLY A 50 7.74 2.21 -7.35
CA GLY A 50 7.28 1.22 -8.32
C GLY A 50 6.99 1.88 -9.66
N LEU A 51 7.64 1.41 -10.71
CA LEU A 51 7.57 1.90 -12.07
C LEU A 51 6.92 0.85 -12.97
N ASN A 52 5.72 1.13 -13.45
CA ASN A 52 4.95 0.25 -14.32
C ASN A 52 4.81 0.83 -15.74
N PRO A 53 4.66 -0.03 -16.76
CA PRO A 53 4.36 0.43 -18.12
C PRO A 53 3.06 1.22 -18.18
N SER A 54 2.98 2.19 -19.08
CA SER A 54 1.72 2.90 -19.33
C SER A 54 0.62 1.93 -19.78
N ALA A 55 -0.64 2.22 -19.42
CA ALA A 55 -1.79 1.36 -19.74
C ALA A 55 -1.90 1.01 -21.23
N GLN A 56 -1.43 1.90 -22.13
CA GLN A 56 -1.40 1.66 -23.58
C GLN A 56 -0.36 0.61 -24.01
N LYS A 57 0.70 0.42 -23.22
CA LYS A 57 1.79 -0.54 -23.50
C LYS A 57 1.74 -1.77 -22.62
N PHE A 58 0.74 -1.87 -21.76
CA PHE A 58 0.65 -2.92 -20.75
C PHE A 58 0.65 -4.35 -21.31
N THR A 59 0.05 -4.53 -22.48
CA THR A 59 0.00 -5.82 -23.19
C THR A 59 1.32 -6.18 -23.86
N GLU A 60 2.18 -5.19 -24.15
CA GLU A 60 3.44 -5.37 -24.87
C GLU A 60 4.66 -5.35 -23.93
N ALA A 61 4.55 -4.66 -22.79
CA ALA A 61 5.64 -4.51 -21.86
C ALA A 61 5.89 -5.80 -21.05
N LYS A 62 7.14 -6.24 -21.09
CA LYS A 62 7.57 -7.48 -20.40
C LYS A 62 8.19 -7.24 -19.03
N SER A 63 8.45 -5.99 -18.65
CA SER A 63 9.13 -5.66 -17.40
C SER A 63 8.58 -4.39 -16.77
N ALA A 64 8.50 -4.39 -15.46
CA ALA A 64 8.41 -3.24 -14.59
C ALA A 64 9.68 -3.19 -13.74
N MET A 65 9.82 -2.19 -12.89
CA MET A 65 10.96 -2.12 -11.98
C MET A 65 10.61 -1.37 -10.69
N VAL A 66 11.39 -1.63 -9.66
CA VAL A 66 11.40 -0.82 -8.44
C VAL A 66 12.70 -0.01 -8.43
N ALA A 67 12.58 1.31 -8.39
CA ALA A 67 13.70 2.21 -8.19
C ALA A 67 13.88 2.49 -6.70
N LEU A 68 15.09 2.27 -6.18
CA LEU A 68 15.51 2.55 -4.81
C LEU A 68 16.29 3.86 -4.82
N VAL A 69 15.65 4.93 -4.38
CA VAL A 69 16.17 6.31 -4.50
C VAL A 69 17.05 6.64 -3.30
N HIS A 70 18.27 7.10 -3.55
CA HIS A 70 19.26 7.51 -2.55
C HIS A 70 19.16 9.01 -2.22
N LYS A 71 19.76 9.42 -1.09
CA LYS A 71 19.82 10.84 -0.64
C LYS A 71 20.42 11.77 -1.69
N ASP A 72 21.35 11.30 -2.49
CA ASP A 72 22.02 12.08 -3.54
C ASP A 72 21.22 12.21 -4.84
N GLY A 73 20.07 11.55 -4.93
CA GLY A 73 19.20 11.56 -6.12
C GLY A 73 19.54 10.50 -7.16
N THR A 74 20.50 9.63 -6.91
CA THR A 74 20.74 8.42 -7.70
C THR A 74 19.76 7.32 -7.34
N ALA A 75 19.68 6.25 -8.12
CA ALA A 75 18.87 5.09 -7.80
C ALA A 75 19.51 3.78 -8.23
N GLU A 76 19.25 2.73 -7.46
CA GLU A 76 19.41 1.33 -7.85
C GLU A 76 18.08 0.78 -8.35
N TYR A 77 18.11 -0.24 -9.22
CA TYR A 77 16.92 -0.78 -9.84
C TYR A 77 16.80 -2.28 -9.61
N ILE A 78 15.57 -2.72 -9.33
CA ILE A 78 15.22 -4.14 -9.25
C ILE A 78 14.20 -4.41 -10.36
N ASP A 79 14.57 -5.28 -11.29
CA ASP A 79 13.67 -5.72 -12.35
C ASP A 79 12.54 -6.57 -11.76
N THR A 80 11.32 -6.29 -12.20
CA THR A 80 10.12 -7.03 -11.80
C THR A 80 9.28 -7.38 -13.03
N THR A 81 8.39 -8.33 -12.91
CA THR A 81 7.36 -8.54 -13.92
C THR A 81 6.29 -7.45 -13.81
N THR A 82 5.53 -7.23 -14.87
CA THR A 82 4.43 -6.26 -14.83
C THR A 82 3.34 -6.70 -13.87
N SER A 83 2.99 -5.84 -12.93
CA SER A 83 1.86 -6.03 -12.01
C SER A 83 1.01 -4.76 -12.00
N THR A 84 -0.31 -4.89 -11.97
CA THR A 84 -1.21 -3.75 -11.83
C THR A 84 -2.29 -4.04 -10.81
N PRO A 85 -2.43 -3.21 -9.78
CA PRO A 85 -1.43 -2.29 -9.25
C PRO A 85 -0.27 -3.04 -8.58
N GLN A 86 0.91 -2.45 -8.53
CA GLN A 86 2.04 -2.97 -7.79
C GLN A 86 1.86 -2.62 -6.31
N ASN A 87 1.85 -3.62 -5.45
CA ASN A 87 1.78 -3.41 -4.00
C ASN A 87 3.18 -3.16 -3.45
N MET A 88 3.31 -2.17 -2.58
CA MET A 88 4.57 -1.85 -1.92
C MET A 88 4.31 -1.22 -0.56
N ALA A 89 5.07 -1.62 0.45
CA ALA A 89 5.11 -0.98 1.74
C ALA A 89 6.46 -1.18 2.42
N TRP A 90 6.83 -0.27 3.29
CA TRP A 90 8.09 -0.31 4.04
C TRP A 90 7.79 -0.15 5.53
N ASN A 91 8.33 -1.05 6.35
CA ASN A 91 8.35 -0.93 7.81
C ASN A 91 9.79 -1.08 8.33
N ARG A 92 9.97 -1.09 9.63
CA ARG A 92 11.30 -1.21 10.24
C ARG A 92 12.00 -2.54 9.93
N ALA A 93 11.26 -3.61 9.64
CA ALA A 93 11.86 -4.89 9.25
C ALA A 93 12.43 -4.85 7.83
N GLY A 94 11.78 -4.15 6.90
CA GLY A 94 12.23 -4.08 5.52
C GLY A 94 11.23 -3.51 4.53
N LEU A 95 11.63 -3.47 3.28
CA LEU A 95 10.82 -3.14 2.13
C LEU A 95 10.15 -4.42 1.59
N PHE A 96 8.83 -4.37 1.46
CA PHE A 96 8.00 -5.40 0.86
C PHE A 96 7.36 -4.86 -0.41
N PHE A 97 7.37 -5.65 -1.47
CA PHE A 97 6.63 -5.38 -2.70
C PHE A 97 6.34 -6.68 -3.43
N ASP A 98 5.42 -6.63 -4.36
CA ASP A 98 5.11 -7.76 -5.22
C ASP A 98 5.15 -7.37 -6.70
N ASP A 99 5.30 -8.37 -7.55
CA ASP A 99 4.99 -8.29 -8.96
C ASP A 99 3.91 -9.34 -9.31
N LYS A 100 3.72 -9.61 -10.58
CA LYS A 100 2.73 -10.59 -11.02
C LYS A 100 3.02 -12.00 -10.52
N GLU A 101 4.28 -12.38 -10.40
CA GLU A 101 4.72 -13.75 -10.17
C GLU A 101 5.33 -13.96 -8.77
N HIS A 102 5.90 -12.91 -8.18
CA HIS A 102 6.72 -13.00 -6.98
C HIS A 102 6.31 -12.02 -5.89
N ASN A 103 6.65 -12.40 -4.66
CA ASN A 103 6.70 -11.52 -3.50
C ASN A 103 8.16 -11.27 -3.14
N PHE A 104 8.50 -10.02 -2.89
CA PHE A 104 9.84 -9.56 -2.53
C PHE A 104 9.85 -9.01 -1.12
N PHE A 105 10.90 -9.33 -0.38
CA PHE A 105 11.23 -8.72 0.89
C PHE A 105 12.71 -8.41 0.93
N ILE A 106 13.07 -7.19 1.30
CA ILE A 106 14.47 -6.75 1.49
C ILE A 106 14.61 -6.21 2.90
N ALA A 107 15.41 -6.88 3.74
CA ALA A 107 15.62 -6.49 5.13
C ALA A 107 16.39 -5.17 5.23
N THR A 108 15.95 -4.25 6.07
CA THR A 108 16.57 -2.94 6.27
C THR A 108 18.01 -3.05 6.80
N THR A 109 18.26 -3.97 7.75
CA THR A 109 19.55 -4.04 8.46
C THR A 109 20.61 -4.89 7.77
N LEU A 110 20.25 -5.82 6.90
CA LEU A 110 21.17 -6.80 6.34
C LEU A 110 21.36 -6.68 4.83
N GLY A 111 20.55 -5.87 4.15
CA GLY A 111 20.53 -5.80 2.69
C GLY A 111 20.26 -7.16 2.01
N GLN A 112 19.82 -8.15 2.80
CA GLN A 112 19.44 -9.47 2.30
C GLN A 112 17.94 -9.52 2.06
N GLY A 113 17.56 -10.01 0.89
CA GLY A 113 16.18 -10.15 0.52
C GLY A 113 15.81 -11.59 0.21
N TYR A 114 14.51 -11.81 0.17
CA TYR A 114 13.88 -13.05 -0.25
C TYR A 114 13.00 -12.77 -1.45
N VAL A 115 13.00 -13.69 -2.40
CA VAL A 115 12.01 -13.73 -3.47
C VAL A 115 11.27 -15.06 -3.33
N SER A 116 9.96 -15.01 -3.30
CA SER A 116 9.11 -16.21 -3.25
C SER A 116 8.02 -16.11 -4.30
N ASP A 117 7.60 -17.25 -4.84
CA ASP A 117 6.50 -17.30 -5.77
C ASP A 117 5.20 -16.82 -5.10
N ARG A 118 4.37 -16.11 -5.83
CA ARG A 118 3.04 -15.76 -5.37
C ARG A 118 2.14 -16.99 -5.36
N ALA A 119 1.34 -17.11 -4.33
CA ALA A 119 0.36 -18.21 -4.21
C ALA A 119 -0.65 -18.21 -5.38
N ASN A 120 -0.94 -17.05 -5.94
CA ASN A 120 -1.82 -16.89 -7.09
C ASN A 120 -1.36 -15.75 -8.01
N PRO A 121 -0.55 -16.04 -9.01
CA PRO A 121 0.07 -15.02 -9.87
C PRO A 121 -0.90 -14.25 -10.77
N ASN A 122 -2.12 -14.76 -10.96
CA ASN A 122 -3.12 -14.11 -11.82
C ASN A 122 -4.07 -13.16 -11.08
N VAL A 123 -3.87 -12.99 -9.77
CA VAL A 123 -4.70 -12.12 -8.94
C VAL A 123 -4.02 -10.77 -8.81
N PRO A 124 -4.64 -9.66 -9.26
CA PRO A 124 -4.04 -8.34 -9.12
C PRO A 124 -3.88 -7.95 -7.65
N GLY A 125 -2.77 -7.33 -7.32
CA GLY A 125 -2.54 -6.68 -6.04
C GLY A 125 -3.53 -5.53 -5.85
N TRP A 126 -3.98 -5.32 -4.62
CA TRP A 126 -4.91 -4.25 -4.31
C TRP A 126 -4.29 -3.23 -3.34
N GLN A 127 -3.80 -3.70 -2.21
CA GLN A 127 -3.17 -2.86 -1.20
C GLN A 127 -2.20 -3.67 -0.33
N MET A 128 -1.11 -3.04 0.12
CA MET A 128 -0.19 -3.58 1.11
C MET A 128 -0.02 -2.59 2.24
N VAL A 129 -0.15 -3.05 3.48
CA VAL A 129 -0.08 -2.20 4.67
C VAL A 129 0.84 -2.81 5.71
N PRO A 130 1.64 -1.99 6.42
CA PRO A 130 2.40 -2.42 7.58
C PRO A 130 1.48 -2.91 8.69
N VAL A 131 1.92 -3.96 9.40
CA VAL A 131 1.24 -4.51 10.57
C VAL A 131 2.24 -4.59 11.71
N GLY A 132 2.29 -3.57 12.53
CA GLY A 132 3.36 -3.43 13.52
C GLY A 132 4.74 -3.34 12.86
N ASP A 133 5.78 -3.54 13.65
CA ASP A 133 7.17 -3.30 13.24
C ASP A 133 7.78 -4.39 12.36
N GLY A 134 7.18 -5.57 12.28
CA GLY A 134 7.81 -6.73 11.67
C GLY A 134 6.98 -7.51 10.65
N ALA A 135 5.72 -7.13 10.45
CA ALA A 135 4.83 -7.83 9.54
C ALA A 135 4.23 -6.88 8.49
N MET A 136 3.76 -7.45 7.40
CA MET A 136 2.98 -6.81 6.35
C MET A 136 1.74 -7.64 6.06
N MET A 137 0.68 -6.98 5.67
CA MET A 137 -0.51 -7.61 5.14
C MET A 137 -0.76 -7.09 3.73
N ALA A 138 -0.89 -7.99 2.77
CA ALA A 138 -1.26 -7.68 1.40
C ALA A 138 -2.69 -8.16 1.11
N MET A 139 -3.41 -7.38 0.34
CA MET A 139 -4.72 -7.69 -0.19
C MET A 139 -4.65 -7.84 -1.70
N TYR A 140 -5.41 -8.80 -2.22
CA TYR A 140 -5.50 -9.09 -3.65
C TYR A 140 -6.97 -9.27 -4.04
N GLN A 141 -7.32 -8.77 -5.21
CA GLN A 141 -8.65 -8.98 -5.78
C GLN A 141 -8.70 -10.33 -6.49
N ALA A 142 -9.30 -11.34 -5.88
CA ALA A 142 -9.54 -12.62 -6.52
C ALA A 142 -10.69 -12.53 -7.55
N PRO A 143 -10.78 -13.48 -8.50
CA PRO A 143 -11.88 -13.55 -9.43
C PRO A 143 -13.24 -13.60 -8.70
N TYR A 144 -14.26 -13.06 -9.34
CA TYR A 144 -15.64 -13.17 -8.87
C TYR A 144 -16.05 -14.64 -8.70
N SER A 145 -16.73 -14.96 -7.61
CA SER A 145 -17.24 -16.30 -7.35
C SER A 145 -18.71 -16.38 -7.73
N ASP A 146 -19.02 -17.21 -8.72
CA ASP A 146 -20.42 -17.49 -9.11
C ASP A 146 -21.19 -18.23 -8.00
N VAL A 147 -20.49 -18.98 -7.17
CA VAL A 147 -21.10 -19.72 -6.04
C VAL A 147 -21.51 -18.75 -4.94
N GLU A 148 -20.59 -17.88 -4.53
CA GLU A 148 -20.84 -16.88 -3.50
C GLU A 148 -21.58 -15.65 -4.04
N ARG A 149 -21.67 -15.50 -5.37
CA ARG A 149 -22.20 -14.31 -6.08
C ARG A 149 -21.60 -13.01 -5.58
N SER A 150 -20.29 -13.03 -5.31
CA SER A 150 -19.57 -11.93 -4.70
C SER A 150 -18.15 -11.80 -5.25
N THR A 151 -17.59 -10.62 -5.15
CA THR A 151 -16.16 -10.39 -5.28
C THR A 151 -15.43 -11.14 -4.18
N MET A 152 -14.31 -11.76 -4.52
CA MET A 152 -13.48 -12.47 -3.56
C MET A 152 -12.23 -11.64 -3.24
N MET A 153 -11.90 -11.51 -1.97
CA MET A 153 -10.67 -10.88 -1.51
C MET A 153 -9.75 -11.91 -0.90
N GLN A 154 -8.49 -11.86 -1.30
CA GLN A 154 -7.42 -12.63 -0.69
C GLN A 154 -6.62 -11.74 0.24
N THR A 155 -6.28 -12.24 1.41
CA THR A 155 -5.35 -11.62 2.36
C THR A 155 -4.16 -12.54 2.55
N GLN A 156 -2.96 -11.97 2.54
CA GLN A 156 -1.72 -12.68 2.79
C GLN A 156 -0.84 -11.88 3.75
N TRP A 157 -0.28 -12.58 4.73
CA TRP A 157 0.59 -11.99 5.72
C TRP A 157 2.05 -12.36 5.45
N PHE A 158 2.95 -11.45 5.80
CA PHE A 158 4.40 -11.62 5.63
C PHE A 158 5.11 -11.28 6.93
N THR A 159 6.05 -12.18 7.40
CA THR A 159 6.82 -12.01 8.64
C THR A 159 8.20 -12.67 8.59
N PRO A 160 9.15 -12.28 7.82
CA PRO A 160 9.15 -11.66 6.51
C PRO A 160 8.67 -12.59 5.39
N GLN A 161 8.59 -13.89 5.63
CA GLN A 161 8.13 -14.86 4.62
C GLN A 161 6.61 -14.83 4.49
N PRO A 162 6.09 -15.13 3.28
CA PRO A 162 4.65 -15.22 3.06
C PRO A 162 4.05 -16.37 3.87
N ARG A 163 2.90 -16.10 4.48
CA ARG A 163 2.09 -17.09 5.19
C ARG A 163 0.91 -17.54 4.34
N GLN A 164 0.03 -18.34 4.95
CA GLN A 164 -1.16 -18.84 4.28
C GLN A 164 -2.03 -17.72 3.71
N VAL A 165 -2.51 -17.91 2.49
CA VAL A 165 -3.50 -17.04 1.86
C VAL A 165 -4.89 -17.44 2.31
N VAL A 166 -5.67 -16.46 2.76
CA VAL A 166 -7.08 -16.64 3.10
C VAL A 166 -7.93 -15.89 2.08
N THR A 167 -8.92 -16.59 1.49
CA THR A 167 -9.83 -16.00 0.50
C THR A 167 -11.24 -15.97 1.06
N LYS A 168 -11.88 -14.81 1.04
CA LYS A 168 -13.24 -14.58 1.54
C LYS A 168 -14.07 -13.72 0.59
N PRO A 169 -15.40 -13.90 0.56
CA PRO A 169 -16.31 -12.94 -0.06
C PRO A 169 -16.20 -11.59 0.64
N ALA A 170 -15.85 -10.55 -0.07
CA ALA A 170 -15.81 -9.19 0.45
C ALA A 170 -15.81 -8.17 -0.70
N ALA A 171 -16.40 -6.99 -0.46
CA ALA A 171 -16.26 -5.88 -1.37
C ALA A 171 -14.82 -5.36 -1.42
N LEU A 172 -14.44 -4.75 -2.54
CA LEU A 172 -13.11 -4.14 -2.69
C LEU A 172 -12.97 -2.98 -1.69
N PRO A 173 -11.98 -3.02 -0.79
CA PRO A 173 -11.81 -1.96 0.19
C PRO A 173 -11.34 -0.66 -0.49
N ASP A 174 -11.96 0.45 -0.13
CA ASP A 174 -11.49 1.79 -0.48
C ASP A 174 -10.24 2.15 0.36
N VAL A 175 -10.21 1.72 1.63
CA VAL A 175 -9.14 2.01 2.59
C VAL A 175 -8.93 0.89 3.59
N VAL A 176 -7.73 0.86 4.18
CA VAL A 176 -7.36 -0.04 5.28
C VAL A 176 -6.79 0.79 6.43
N ALA A 177 -7.02 0.37 7.65
CA ALA A 177 -6.49 1.00 8.86
C ALA A 177 -5.96 -0.03 9.85
N GLN A 178 -4.87 0.32 10.53
CA GLN A 178 -4.42 -0.37 11.73
C GLN A 178 -4.88 0.42 12.96
N CYS A 179 -5.80 -0.14 13.72
CA CYS A 179 -6.34 0.40 14.98
C CYS A 179 -5.74 -0.32 16.20
N SER A 180 -6.03 0.17 17.40
CA SER A 180 -5.56 -0.49 18.63
C SER A 180 -6.13 -1.90 18.80
N SER A 181 -7.36 -2.15 18.36
CA SER A 181 -8.02 -3.45 18.43
C SER A 181 -7.74 -4.38 17.23
N GLY A 182 -7.05 -3.94 16.20
CA GLY A 182 -6.73 -4.78 15.04
C GLY A 182 -6.68 -4.03 13.72
N ILE A 183 -6.72 -4.79 12.63
CA ILE A 183 -6.75 -4.23 11.28
C ILE A 183 -8.19 -4.23 10.78
N PHE A 184 -8.57 -3.13 10.14
CA PHE A 184 -9.89 -2.94 9.57
C PHE A 184 -9.78 -2.41 8.15
N ALA A 185 -10.76 -2.80 7.33
CA ALA A 185 -10.91 -2.30 5.97
C ALA A 185 -12.32 -1.73 5.79
N VAL A 186 -12.44 -0.64 5.03
CA VAL A 186 -13.75 -0.07 4.69
C VAL A 186 -13.93 -0.12 3.19
N ALA A 187 -15.06 -0.66 2.78
CA ALA A 187 -15.48 -0.75 1.39
C ALA A 187 -16.84 -0.11 1.17
N ARG A 188 -17.19 0.12 -0.09
CA ARG A 188 -18.57 0.48 -0.47
C ARG A 188 -19.23 -0.69 -1.15
N ASP A 189 -20.41 -1.05 -0.68
CA ASP A 189 -21.20 -2.14 -1.24
C ASP A 189 -22.69 -1.77 -1.23
N GLU A 190 -23.34 -1.86 -2.37
CA GLU A 190 -24.82 -1.69 -2.58
C GLU A 190 -25.47 -0.54 -1.80
N GLY A 191 -24.78 0.60 -1.64
CA GLY A 191 -25.33 1.78 -0.93
C GLY A 191 -24.98 1.81 0.56
N TYR A 192 -24.05 0.95 1.00
CA TYR A 192 -23.50 0.92 2.35
C TYR A 192 -21.99 1.19 2.34
N HIS A 193 -21.50 1.80 3.41
CA HIS A 193 -20.11 1.64 3.83
C HIS A 193 -20.05 0.40 4.69
N VAL A 194 -19.18 -0.54 4.35
CA VAL A 194 -19.03 -1.82 5.04
C VAL A 194 -17.68 -1.85 5.74
N LEU A 195 -17.70 -2.10 7.03
CA LEU A 195 -16.50 -2.30 7.85
C LEU A 195 -16.19 -3.79 7.90
N TYR A 196 -14.96 -4.14 7.57
CA TYR A 196 -14.41 -5.49 7.71
C TYR A 196 -13.34 -5.51 8.79
N SER A 197 -13.38 -6.47 9.69
CA SER A 197 -12.21 -6.86 10.47
C SER A 197 -11.32 -7.75 9.62
N VAL A 198 -10.00 -7.59 9.74
CA VAL A 198 -9.03 -8.35 8.95
C VAL A 198 -8.07 -9.09 9.88
N SER A 199 -8.02 -10.41 9.77
CA SER A 199 -7.12 -11.24 10.56
C SER A 199 -6.36 -12.25 9.69
N GLU A 200 -5.26 -12.78 10.24
CA GLU A 200 -4.48 -13.81 9.56
C GLU A 200 -5.27 -15.12 9.40
N ALA A 201 -6.09 -15.47 10.41
CA ALA A 201 -6.83 -16.73 10.42
C ALA A 201 -8.07 -16.70 9.53
N ASP A 202 -8.80 -15.57 9.55
CA ASP A 202 -10.13 -15.49 8.95
C ASP A 202 -10.18 -14.68 7.67
N GLY A 203 -9.11 -13.93 7.35
CA GLY A 203 -9.12 -12.97 6.24
C GLY A 203 -10.02 -11.77 6.55
N MET A 204 -10.85 -11.35 5.60
CA MET A 204 -11.81 -10.26 5.77
C MET A 204 -13.16 -10.79 6.24
N LEU A 205 -13.64 -10.30 7.38
CA LEU A 205 -14.97 -10.61 7.91
C LEU A 205 -15.75 -9.32 8.14
N GLN A 206 -16.98 -9.26 7.64
CA GLN A 206 -17.83 -8.11 7.87
C GLN A 206 -18.09 -7.92 9.36
N ALA A 207 -17.77 -6.74 9.89
CA ALA A 207 -17.95 -6.36 11.28
C ALA A 207 -19.19 -5.44 11.46
N ASP A 208 -19.41 -4.52 10.49
CA ASP A 208 -20.51 -3.57 10.53
C ASP A 208 -20.86 -3.07 9.13
N ALA A 209 -22.04 -2.44 8.99
CA ALA A 209 -22.46 -1.77 7.74
C ALA A 209 -23.31 -0.54 8.06
N GLN A 210 -22.96 0.61 7.47
CA GLN A 210 -23.64 1.87 7.67
C GLN A 210 -24.20 2.40 6.35
N PRO A 211 -25.46 2.86 6.29
CA PRO A 211 -26.05 3.35 5.05
C PRO A 211 -25.34 4.60 4.55
N VAL A 212 -25.11 4.67 3.25
CA VAL A 212 -24.54 5.85 2.59
C VAL A 212 -25.65 6.88 2.37
N ASN A 213 -25.73 7.89 3.23
CA ASN A 213 -26.71 8.96 3.12
C ASN A 213 -26.37 10.00 2.05
N LYS A 214 -25.07 10.13 1.71
CA LYS A 214 -24.55 11.01 0.66
C LYS A 214 -23.45 10.27 -0.09
N ARG A 215 -23.31 10.54 -1.38
CA ARG A 215 -22.21 9.98 -2.15
C ARG A 215 -20.89 10.51 -1.57
N PHE A 216 -20.17 9.64 -0.89
CA PHE A 216 -18.83 9.89 -0.38
C PHE A 216 -17.82 9.18 -1.27
N ILE A 217 -16.75 9.88 -1.63
CA ILE A 217 -15.63 9.33 -2.39
C ILE A 217 -14.41 9.52 -1.51
N ALA A 218 -13.84 8.40 -1.02
CA ALA A 218 -12.60 8.43 -0.27
C ALA A 218 -11.45 8.95 -1.14
N ALA A 219 -10.61 9.80 -0.59
CA ALA A 219 -9.35 10.15 -1.20
C ALA A 219 -8.43 8.91 -1.20
N ARG A 220 -7.69 8.72 -2.27
CA ARG A 220 -6.78 7.57 -2.39
C ARG A 220 -5.69 7.66 -1.34
N ALA A 221 -5.51 6.60 -0.56
CA ALA A 221 -4.40 6.46 0.35
C ALA A 221 -3.39 5.46 -0.24
N SER A 222 -2.09 5.79 -0.19
CA SER A 222 -1.02 4.86 -0.59
C SER A 222 -0.68 3.85 0.51
N SER A 223 -1.11 4.15 1.73
CA SER A 223 -0.86 3.37 2.94
C SER A 223 -2.14 3.28 3.77
N ALA A 224 -2.04 2.73 4.97
CA ALA A 224 -3.17 2.71 5.90
C ALA A 224 -3.64 4.13 6.22
N VAL A 225 -4.98 4.31 6.27
CA VAL A 225 -5.57 5.55 6.77
C VAL A 225 -5.43 5.66 8.28
N PRO A 226 -5.49 6.88 8.84
CA PRO A 226 -5.36 7.08 10.27
C PRO A 226 -6.40 6.32 11.10
N CYS A 227 -5.93 5.69 12.19
CA CYS A 227 -6.78 5.18 13.25
C CYS A 227 -6.17 5.55 14.60
N VAL A 228 -6.80 6.46 15.32
CA VAL A 228 -6.35 6.90 16.64
C VAL A 228 -7.10 6.12 17.72
N GLY A 229 -6.40 5.24 18.43
CA GLY A 229 -7.05 4.26 19.28
C GLY A 229 -7.88 3.30 18.44
N ASP A 230 -9.21 3.38 18.57
CA ASP A 230 -10.18 2.59 17.81
C ASP A 230 -11.09 3.47 16.93
N GLU A 231 -10.74 4.75 16.73
CA GLU A 231 -11.43 5.65 15.79
C GLU A 231 -10.67 5.75 14.47
N LEU A 232 -11.19 5.06 13.46
CA LEU A 232 -10.73 5.10 12.06
C LEU A 232 -11.27 6.38 11.41
N THR A 233 -10.41 7.13 10.70
CA THR A 233 -10.78 8.37 10.04
C THR A 233 -10.44 8.32 8.55
N ILE A 234 -11.44 8.51 7.69
CA ILE A 234 -11.30 8.54 6.23
C ILE A 234 -11.58 9.95 5.74
N PHE A 235 -10.64 10.50 4.98
CA PHE A 235 -10.83 11.77 4.28
C PHE A 235 -11.40 11.54 2.89
N GLY A 236 -12.28 12.43 2.46
CA GLY A 236 -12.84 12.38 1.11
C GLY A 236 -13.76 13.55 0.79
N GLY A 237 -14.39 13.45 -0.36
CA GLY A 237 -15.41 14.41 -0.81
C GLY A 237 -16.81 13.83 -0.74
N SER A 238 -17.78 14.63 -0.29
CA SER A 238 -19.20 14.28 -0.39
C SER A 238 -19.93 15.20 -1.37
N SER A 239 -20.78 14.62 -2.24
CA SER A 239 -21.59 15.40 -3.17
C SER A 239 -23.08 15.26 -2.84
N ASN A 240 -23.81 16.38 -2.93
CA ASN A 240 -25.27 16.39 -2.84
C ASN A 240 -25.95 16.02 -4.19
N GLY A 241 -25.15 15.66 -5.21
CA GLY A 241 -25.63 15.44 -6.58
C GLY A 241 -26.42 14.15 -6.76
N THR A 242 -27.56 14.25 -7.43
CA THR A 242 -28.27 13.11 -8.02
C THR A 242 -27.40 12.46 -9.08
N LYS A 243 -27.53 11.12 -9.23
CA LYS A 243 -26.84 10.31 -10.24
C LYS A 243 -26.73 11.05 -11.59
N GLY A 244 -25.51 11.34 -12.03
CA GLY A 244 -25.22 11.77 -13.41
C GLY A 244 -24.42 13.06 -13.60
N ASN A 245 -24.33 13.96 -12.62
CA ASN A 245 -23.51 15.18 -12.75
C ASN A 245 -22.26 15.09 -11.84
N SER A 246 -21.15 14.69 -12.41
CA SER A 246 -19.83 14.71 -11.76
C SER A 246 -19.21 16.12 -11.63
N SER A 247 -19.87 17.14 -12.16
CA SER A 247 -19.38 18.53 -12.20
C SER A 247 -19.87 19.40 -11.03
N GLY A 248 -20.41 18.82 -9.96
CA GLY A 248 -20.83 19.57 -8.76
C GLY A 248 -19.69 19.74 -7.76
N SER A 249 -19.67 20.88 -7.07
CA SER A 249 -18.77 21.13 -5.94
C SER A 249 -18.87 20.00 -4.91
N GLN A 250 -17.73 19.44 -4.53
CA GLN A 250 -17.63 18.41 -3.48
C GLN A 250 -17.29 19.08 -2.15
N VAL A 251 -18.05 18.76 -1.12
CA VAL A 251 -17.75 19.21 0.25
C VAL A 251 -16.77 18.25 0.87
N LEU A 252 -15.66 18.77 1.39
CA LEU A 252 -14.70 17.97 2.10
C LEU A 252 -15.29 17.39 3.38
N THR A 253 -15.01 16.14 3.64
CA THR A 253 -15.67 15.38 4.68
C THR A 253 -14.68 14.40 5.31
N LEU A 254 -14.71 14.31 6.65
CA LEU A 254 -14.17 13.20 7.41
C LEU A 254 -15.27 12.19 7.69
N LEU A 255 -15.03 10.95 7.37
CA LEU A 255 -15.86 9.83 7.79
C LEU A 255 -15.13 9.16 8.95
N LYS A 256 -15.76 9.13 10.12
CA LYS A 256 -15.22 8.56 11.35
C LYS A 256 -15.99 7.32 11.73
N TRP A 257 -15.27 6.29 12.11
CA TRP A 257 -15.84 5.02 12.53
C TRP A 257 -15.09 4.48 13.73
N ASN A 258 -15.77 4.45 14.88
CA ASN A 258 -15.24 3.70 16.01
C ASN A 258 -15.44 2.21 15.75
N VAL A 259 -14.35 1.50 15.49
CA VAL A 259 -14.39 0.09 15.06
C VAL A 259 -14.82 -0.86 16.16
N LYS A 260 -14.86 -0.41 17.42
CA LYS A 260 -15.23 -1.20 18.60
C LYS A 260 -16.65 -0.96 19.07
N THR A 261 -17.12 0.30 19.06
CA THR A 261 -18.49 0.65 19.46
C THR A 261 -19.44 0.71 18.26
N HIS A 262 -18.91 0.70 17.05
CA HIS A 262 -19.63 0.86 15.78
C HIS A 262 -20.28 2.24 15.60
N ASP A 263 -19.86 3.23 16.41
CA ASP A 263 -20.28 4.60 16.23
C ASP A 263 -19.74 5.14 14.91
N PHE A 264 -20.64 5.63 14.06
CA PHE A 264 -20.33 6.14 12.74
C PHE A 264 -20.82 7.57 12.60
N GLN A 265 -19.97 8.46 12.11
CA GLN A 265 -20.32 9.84 11.85
C GLN A 265 -19.63 10.39 10.61
N GLN A 266 -20.28 11.32 9.98
CA GLN A 266 -19.80 12.06 8.83
C GLN A 266 -19.69 13.54 9.21
N GLN A 267 -18.49 14.11 9.17
CA GLN A 267 -18.19 15.45 9.62
C GLN A 267 -17.66 16.30 8.47
N THR A 268 -18.29 17.44 8.21
CA THR A 268 -17.82 18.39 7.20
C THR A 268 -16.53 19.05 7.64
N VAL A 269 -15.52 19.09 6.77
CA VAL A 269 -14.30 19.83 7.01
C VAL A 269 -14.58 21.33 6.87
N THR A 270 -14.13 22.12 7.84
CA THR A 270 -14.31 23.58 7.88
C THR A 270 -12.97 24.30 7.91
N SER A 271 -12.95 25.51 7.36
CA SER A 271 -11.85 26.44 7.55
C SER A 271 -11.87 27.04 8.95
N THR A 272 -10.81 27.75 9.32
CA THR A 272 -10.68 28.45 10.62
C THR A 272 -11.78 29.46 10.90
N ASP A 273 -12.49 29.97 9.88
CA ASP A 273 -13.66 30.83 10.01
C ASP A 273 -15.00 30.05 10.07
N GLY A 274 -14.93 28.73 10.20
CA GLY A 274 -16.07 27.81 10.35
C GLY A 274 -16.85 27.53 9.07
N LYS A 275 -16.38 27.97 7.90
CA LYS A 275 -17.07 27.70 6.64
C LYS A 275 -16.73 26.31 6.10
N PRO A 276 -17.73 25.58 5.58
CA PRO A 276 -17.48 24.34 4.88
C PRO A 276 -16.47 24.51 3.76
N GLN A 277 -15.49 23.61 3.71
CA GLN A 277 -14.56 23.56 2.61
C GLN A 277 -15.13 22.73 1.47
N SER A 278 -15.04 23.28 0.28
CA SER A 278 -15.48 22.62 -0.94
C SER A 278 -14.47 22.83 -2.06
N TYR A 279 -14.39 21.87 -2.95
CA TYR A 279 -13.65 21.98 -4.20
C TYR A 279 -14.64 21.99 -5.36
N ASP A 280 -14.42 22.89 -6.31
CA ASP A 280 -15.19 22.93 -7.56
C ASP A 280 -14.60 21.90 -8.54
N GLY A 281 -15.45 21.01 -9.04
CA GLY A 281 -15.07 19.96 -9.96
C GLY A 281 -14.75 18.62 -9.29
N GLU A 282 -14.19 17.70 -10.05
CA GLU A 282 -13.60 16.47 -9.51
C GLU A 282 -12.29 16.87 -8.81
N ALA A 283 -12.35 17.01 -7.49
CA ALA A 283 -11.14 17.27 -6.72
C ALA A 283 -10.19 16.08 -6.90
N SER A 284 -9.14 16.31 -7.63
CA SER A 284 -8.05 15.36 -7.77
C SER A 284 -7.16 15.50 -6.54
N PHE A 285 -7.06 14.42 -5.78
CA PHE A 285 -6.12 14.34 -4.67
C PHE A 285 -4.86 13.63 -5.14
N ALA A 286 -3.72 14.13 -4.69
CA ALA A 286 -2.45 13.49 -4.96
C ALA A 286 -2.45 12.05 -4.47
N TYR A 287 -1.73 11.17 -5.16
CA TYR A 287 -1.56 9.80 -4.71
C TYR A 287 -0.90 9.77 -3.33
N GLY A 288 -1.43 8.97 -2.43
CA GLY A 288 -0.96 8.94 -1.05
C GLY A 288 -1.43 10.09 -0.18
N THR A 289 -2.55 10.68 -0.49
CA THR A 289 -3.09 11.97 0.00
C THR A 289 -3.13 12.13 1.51
N THR A 290 -3.28 11.05 2.29
CA THR A 290 -3.50 11.17 3.72
C THR A 290 -2.33 10.65 4.54
N LEU A 291 -1.76 11.53 5.37
CA LEU A 291 -0.77 11.18 6.38
C LEU A 291 -1.29 11.60 7.75
N THR A 292 -0.72 11.02 8.80
CA THR A 292 -0.94 11.45 10.18
C THR A 292 0.27 12.18 10.74
N ALA A 293 0.03 13.25 11.48
CA ALA A 293 1.01 13.85 12.39
C ALA A 293 0.72 13.42 13.83
N ASP A 294 1.73 13.45 14.68
CA ASP A 294 1.65 12.96 16.08
C ASP A 294 0.68 13.75 16.96
N ASN A 295 0.33 14.99 16.56
CA ASN A 295 -0.60 15.87 17.28
C ASN A 295 -2.08 15.59 16.99
N GLY A 296 -2.42 14.51 16.27
CA GLY A 296 -3.80 14.18 15.90
C GLY A 296 -4.32 14.92 14.68
N GLU A 297 -3.44 15.56 13.92
CA GLU A 297 -3.77 16.14 12.62
C GLU A 297 -3.62 15.14 11.50
N MET A 298 -4.50 15.23 10.51
CA MET A 298 -4.38 14.60 9.21
C MET A 298 -3.77 15.59 8.23
N ILE A 299 -2.74 15.17 7.51
CA ILE A 299 -2.11 15.93 6.44
C ILE A 299 -2.67 15.42 5.12
N VAL A 300 -3.27 16.30 4.34
CA VAL A 300 -3.85 15.98 3.03
C VAL A 300 -3.23 16.85 1.96
N MET A 301 -3.11 16.33 0.74
CA MET A 301 -2.55 17.06 -0.39
C MET A 301 -3.44 16.92 -1.63
N THR A 302 -3.63 18.02 -2.31
CA THR A 302 -4.29 18.10 -3.62
C THR A 302 -3.27 17.96 -4.75
N GLU A 303 -3.72 17.61 -5.95
CA GLU A 303 -2.82 17.43 -7.10
C GLU A 303 -2.09 18.71 -7.53
N ASP A 304 -2.64 19.88 -7.20
CA ASP A 304 -2.00 21.17 -7.43
C ASP A 304 -0.92 21.52 -6.38
N GLY A 305 -0.69 20.62 -5.41
CA GLY A 305 0.36 20.77 -4.41
C GLY A 305 -0.02 21.57 -3.18
N LYS A 306 -1.30 21.89 -2.97
CA LYS A 306 -1.79 22.47 -1.73
C LYS A 306 -1.83 21.41 -0.64
N VAL A 307 -1.27 21.73 0.53
CA VAL A 307 -1.23 20.86 1.70
C VAL A 307 -2.07 21.46 2.81
N GLU A 308 -2.98 20.68 3.37
CA GLU A 308 -3.85 21.10 4.46
C GLU A 308 -3.69 20.17 5.67
N PHE A 309 -3.71 20.76 6.84
CA PHE A 309 -3.65 20.10 8.14
C PHE A 309 -5.05 20.16 8.75
N ILE A 310 -5.63 19.02 9.02
CA ILE A 310 -7.00 18.88 9.49
C ILE A 310 -6.97 18.23 10.87
N ASP A 311 -7.43 18.93 11.90
CA ASP A 311 -7.67 18.31 13.22
C ASP A 311 -8.72 17.20 13.05
N MET A 312 -8.32 15.95 13.27
CA MET A 312 -9.20 14.80 13.08
C MET A 312 -10.38 14.78 14.05
N ARG A 313 -10.28 15.44 15.21
CA ARG A 313 -11.34 15.50 16.21
C ARG A 313 -12.42 16.51 15.84
N THR A 314 -12.02 17.73 15.40
CA THR A 314 -12.94 18.84 15.10
C THR A 314 -13.31 18.92 13.63
N ALA A 315 -12.55 18.29 12.74
CA ALA A 315 -12.59 18.44 11.28
C ALA A 315 -12.32 19.89 10.83
N GLU A 316 -11.53 20.64 11.56
CA GLU A 316 -11.16 22.01 11.23
C GLU A 316 -9.76 22.02 10.57
N ILE A 317 -9.60 22.81 9.51
CA ILE A 317 -8.28 23.08 8.93
C ILE A 317 -7.54 24.00 9.86
N THR A 318 -6.48 23.51 10.48
CA THR A 318 -5.65 24.25 11.43
C THR A 318 -4.55 25.06 10.74
N LYS A 319 -4.09 24.56 9.58
CA LYS A 319 -2.98 25.14 8.83
C LYS A 319 -3.11 24.77 7.36
N SER A 320 -2.67 25.68 6.48
CA SER A 320 -2.47 25.41 5.05
C SER A 320 -1.02 25.75 4.66
N ALA A 321 -0.48 24.98 3.74
CA ALA A 321 0.82 25.20 3.14
C ALA A 321 0.75 24.90 1.64
N GLU A 322 1.68 25.46 0.88
CA GLU A 322 1.83 25.16 -0.53
C GLU A 322 3.12 24.38 -0.77
N SER A 323 3.12 23.56 -1.81
CA SER A 323 4.35 22.94 -2.30
C SER A 323 5.33 24.03 -2.71
N PRO A 324 6.66 23.80 -2.56
CA PRO A 324 7.70 24.76 -2.97
C PRO A 324 7.69 25.08 -4.45
N GLN A 325 6.98 24.29 -5.22
CA GLN A 325 6.92 24.42 -6.67
C GLN A 325 5.45 24.34 -7.13
N VAL A 326 4.91 25.47 -7.58
CA VAL A 326 3.54 25.57 -8.10
C VAL A 326 3.57 25.24 -9.58
N PHE A 327 2.68 24.37 -10.03
CA PHE A 327 2.54 24.00 -11.45
C PHE A 327 1.10 24.10 -11.92
N ASP A 328 0.94 24.38 -13.21
CA ASP A 328 -0.32 24.10 -13.88
C ASP A 328 -0.64 22.60 -13.79
N ALA A 329 -1.84 22.26 -13.41
CA ALA A 329 -2.30 20.89 -13.17
C ALA A 329 -2.13 19.90 -14.34
N GLY A 330 -1.73 20.39 -15.54
CA GLY A 330 -1.39 19.57 -16.70
C GLY A 330 0.11 19.30 -16.89
N ALA A 331 0.98 20.05 -16.19
CA ALA A 331 2.43 20.02 -16.42
C ALA A 331 3.19 19.09 -15.48
N ALA A 332 2.58 18.68 -14.36
CA ALA A 332 3.22 17.83 -13.36
C ALA A 332 2.18 17.11 -12.48
N SER A 333 2.63 16.17 -11.68
CA SER A 333 1.82 15.58 -10.61
C SER A 333 2.61 15.48 -9.31
N TYR A 334 1.87 15.50 -8.22
CA TYR A 334 2.38 15.26 -6.90
C TYR A 334 1.90 13.93 -6.34
N SER A 335 2.75 13.32 -5.52
CA SER A 335 2.41 12.21 -4.65
C SER A 335 2.97 12.50 -3.27
N ILE A 336 2.32 11.99 -2.24
CA ILE A 336 2.78 12.14 -0.86
C ILE A 336 2.83 10.77 -0.19
N VAL A 337 3.95 10.48 0.48
CA VAL A 337 4.08 9.31 1.34
C VAL A 337 4.73 9.72 2.66
N GLY A 338 4.51 8.96 3.72
CA GLY A 338 5.06 9.25 5.03
C GLY A 338 5.89 8.11 5.59
N SER A 339 6.86 8.47 6.42
CA SER A 339 7.44 7.62 7.46
C SER A 339 6.90 8.07 8.82
N ASP A 340 7.46 7.57 9.93
CA ASP A 340 7.04 7.97 11.27
C ASP A 340 7.10 9.50 11.44
N ASP A 341 8.25 10.13 11.17
CA ASP A 341 8.50 11.54 11.46
C ASP A 341 8.47 12.46 10.23
N TYR A 342 8.54 11.89 9.02
CA TYR A 342 8.72 12.68 7.80
C TYR A 342 7.64 12.43 6.77
N ALA A 343 7.36 13.47 5.99
CA ALA A 343 6.54 13.45 4.79
C ALA A 343 7.42 13.70 3.56
N TYR A 344 7.22 12.90 2.52
CA TYR A 344 7.94 12.98 1.26
C TYR A 344 6.96 13.42 0.18
N LEU A 345 7.10 14.66 -0.29
CA LEU A 345 6.38 15.16 -1.44
C LEU A 345 7.17 14.85 -2.70
N ILE A 346 6.61 14.02 -3.55
CA ILE A 346 7.25 13.57 -4.78
C ILE A 346 6.65 14.36 -5.93
N PHE A 347 7.48 15.18 -6.55
CA PHE A 347 7.16 15.95 -7.74
C PHE A 347 7.64 15.20 -8.98
N THR A 348 6.72 14.89 -9.89
CA THR A 348 7.04 14.25 -11.16
C THR A 348 6.55 15.14 -12.31
N PRO A 349 7.47 15.79 -13.06
CA PRO A 349 7.09 16.64 -14.19
C PRO A 349 6.50 15.79 -15.32
N ASN A 350 5.58 16.36 -16.08
CA ASN A 350 5.09 15.74 -17.31
C ASN A 350 6.07 16.01 -18.46
N GLY A 351 6.30 15.00 -19.31
CA GLY A 351 7.40 14.82 -20.25
C GLY A 351 7.80 15.93 -21.24
N ASP A 352 7.09 17.07 -21.26
CA ASP A 352 7.41 18.19 -22.16
C ASP A 352 8.05 19.39 -21.41
N THR A 353 8.27 19.26 -20.09
CA THR A 353 8.92 20.28 -19.29
C THR A 353 10.42 20.02 -19.14
N LYS A 354 11.21 21.09 -18.97
CA LYS A 354 12.64 20.99 -18.63
C LYS A 354 12.88 20.73 -17.14
N ASP A 355 11.80 20.53 -16.39
CA ASP A 355 11.87 20.36 -14.96
C ASP A 355 12.39 18.97 -14.60
N THR A 356 13.12 18.92 -13.50
CA THR A 356 13.66 17.66 -12.96
C THR A 356 12.74 17.15 -11.86
N ALA A 357 12.51 15.85 -11.81
CA ALA A 357 11.78 15.21 -10.73
C ALA A 357 12.49 15.45 -9.38
N LYS A 358 11.71 15.73 -8.33
CA LYS A 358 12.22 16.07 -7.01
C LYS A 358 11.44 15.37 -5.92
N VAL A 359 12.11 15.12 -4.79
CA VAL A 359 11.47 14.71 -3.55
C VAL A 359 11.78 15.76 -2.49
N PHE A 360 10.74 16.38 -1.96
CA PHE A 360 10.86 17.34 -0.87
C PHE A 360 10.56 16.62 0.43
N VAL A 361 11.49 16.65 1.37
CA VAL A 361 11.37 15.98 2.68
C VAL A 361 11.00 16.99 3.72
N TYR A 362 9.84 16.80 4.34
CA TYR A 362 9.33 17.66 5.41
C TYR A 362 9.29 16.90 6.73
N ARG A 363 9.61 17.56 7.82
CA ARG A 363 9.31 17.07 9.15
C ARG A 363 7.82 17.25 9.43
N LYS A 364 7.11 16.19 9.82
CA LYS A 364 5.65 16.26 10.01
C LYS A 364 5.22 17.17 11.16
N SER A 365 6.00 17.23 12.25
CA SER A 365 5.65 17.98 13.46
C SER A 365 5.53 19.49 13.25
N ASP A 366 6.37 20.10 12.41
CA ASP A 366 6.39 21.56 12.16
C ASP A 366 6.24 21.92 10.68
N TRP A 367 6.17 20.96 9.79
CA TRP A 367 6.13 21.10 8.34
C TRP A 367 7.31 21.91 7.79
N LYS A 368 8.47 21.69 8.38
CA LYS A 368 9.70 22.33 7.91
C LYS A 368 10.34 21.48 6.82
N LEU A 369 10.65 22.12 5.69
CA LEU A 369 11.47 21.49 4.65
C LEU A 369 12.88 21.21 5.21
N ILE A 370 13.25 19.93 5.26
CA ILE A 370 14.53 19.45 5.80
C ILE A 370 15.52 19.22 4.66
N TYR A 371 15.06 18.62 3.57
CA TYR A 371 15.93 18.27 2.47
C TYR A 371 15.18 18.28 1.13
N THR A 372 15.92 18.42 0.04
CA THR A 372 15.40 18.27 -1.32
C THR A 372 16.31 17.32 -2.09
N ILE A 373 15.75 16.22 -2.56
CA ILE A 373 16.42 15.27 -3.44
C ILE A 373 16.06 15.65 -4.87
N THR A 374 17.05 15.84 -5.71
CA THR A 374 16.85 16.08 -7.15
C THR A 374 17.22 14.80 -7.89
N ALA A 375 16.27 14.21 -8.60
CA ALA A 375 16.51 12.98 -9.36
C ALA A 375 17.62 13.20 -10.42
N GLN A 376 18.51 12.22 -10.55
CA GLN A 376 19.66 12.28 -11.44
C GLN A 376 19.62 11.18 -12.50
N GLY A 377 20.19 11.45 -13.65
CA GLY A 377 20.39 10.47 -14.72
C GLY A 377 19.13 9.70 -15.09
N ALA A 378 19.23 8.38 -15.14
CA ALA A 378 18.12 7.50 -15.53
C ALA A 378 16.87 7.64 -14.65
N LEU A 379 17.01 7.95 -13.35
CA LEU A 379 15.87 8.17 -12.47
C LEU A 379 15.05 9.39 -12.92
N ASN A 380 15.72 10.50 -13.23
CA ASN A 380 15.02 11.68 -13.76
C ASN A 380 14.30 11.38 -15.07
N ASP A 381 14.96 10.67 -15.98
CA ASP A 381 14.36 10.30 -17.28
C ASP A 381 13.12 9.41 -17.10
N LEU A 382 13.16 8.45 -16.18
CA LEU A 382 12.05 7.55 -15.87
C LEU A 382 10.87 8.26 -15.20
N LEU A 383 11.15 9.17 -14.26
CA LEU A 383 10.11 9.92 -13.58
C LEU A 383 9.49 11.04 -14.43
N SER A 384 10.28 11.65 -15.32
CA SER A 384 9.85 12.76 -16.18
C SER A 384 9.26 12.29 -17.51
N ASN A 385 9.73 11.15 -18.05
CA ASN A 385 9.30 10.63 -19.34
C ASN A 385 8.35 9.45 -19.20
N ARG A 386 7.06 9.75 -18.98
CA ARG A 386 6.00 8.75 -18.77
C ARG A 386 5.63 7.92 -20.01
N LYS A 387 6.41 7.97 -21.08
CA LYS A 387 6.08 7.27 -22.35
C LYS A 387 6.23 5.75 -22.23
N GLU A 388 7.15 5.28 -21.39
CA GLU A 388 7.43 3.85 -21.24
C GLU A 388 7.02 3.32 -19.89
N LEU A 389 7.53 3.93 -18.82
CA LEU A 389 7.21 3.60 -17.44
C LEU A 389 6.69 4.83 -16.71
N HIS A 390 5.83 4.65 -15.75
CA HIS A 390 5.35 5.72 -14.87
C HIS A 390 5.27 5.25 -13.43
N PRO A 391 5.49 6.13 -12.46
CA PRO A 391 5.40 5.79 -11.06
C PRO A 391 3.95 5.48 -10.68
N THR A 392 3.75 4.37 -9.98
CA THR A 392 2.42 3.89 -9.58
C THR A 392 2.26 3.71 -8.09
N VAL A 393 3.37 3.46 -7.38
CA VAL A 393 3.37 3.24 -5.93
C VAL A 393 4.68 3.74 -5.33
N PHE A 394 4.61 4.19 -4.09
CA PHE A 394 5.75 4.73 -3.36
C PHE A 394 5.77 4.18 -1.93
N ALA A 395 6.96 3.95 -1.39
CA ALA A 395 7.16 3.60 0.01
C ALA A 395 8.38 4.33 0.57
N ALA A 396 8.21 5.06 1.68
CA ALA A 396 9.28 5.77 2.35
C ALA A 396 9.98 4.86 3.36
N ASN A 397 11.30 4.99 3.48
CA ASN A 397 12.10 4.28 4.48
C ASN A 397 11.80 4.83 5.89
N PRO A 398 11.18 4.05 6.79
CA PRO A 398 10.82 4.54 8.13
C PRO A 398 12.03 4.70 9.07
N THR A 399 13.18 4.13 8.72
CA THR A 399 14.41 4.19 9.54
C THR A 399 15.34 5.33 9.14
N MET A 400 14.94 6.14 8.14
CA MET A 400 15.76 7.22 7.64
C MET A 400 15.79 8.38 8.63
N ASP A 401 16.98 8.81 9.01
CA ASP A 401 17.23 9.99 9.83
C ASP A 401 17.79 11.15 8.97
N TRP A 402 17.30 12.39 9.23
CA TRP A 402 17.58 13.59 8.43
C TRP A 402 18.22 14.70 9.24
#